data_882d945e67e27e51a39a06d9e369b0f6
#
_entry.id   882d945e67e27e51a39a06d9e369b0f6
#
_cell.length_a   1.000
_cell.length_b   1.000
_cell.length_c   1.000
_cell.angle_alpha   90.00
_cell.angle_beta   90.00
_cell.angle_gamma   90.00
#
_symmetry.space_group_name_H-M   'P 1'
#
loop_
_entity.id
_entity.type
_entity.pdbx_description
1 polymer ?
#
loop_
_entity_poly.entity_id
_entity_poly.type
_entity_poly.pdbx_seq_one_letter_code
_entity_poly.pdbx_strand_id
1 'polypeptide(L)'
;MKIGFIGLGNMGAPMARNLIKAGHELLGFDVAPTNVGDITQDSIPKIAEECRIIISMLPDGNVLRNVYEELIPLCTPKTILVDCSTVDVESALHVSKEAEKNSIAVIDAPVSGGVVGAENGTLTFMVGGEKDAYDQIEPYFAIMGQKSVLCGGPGAGQSAKICNNMILGISMIGVCEAFNLAQKLNLNWNRLFDVVSTSSGSC
;
A
#
# COMPACT_ATOMS: atom_id res chain seq x y z
N MET A 1 -12.26 17.23 0.46
CA MET A 1 -12.72 16.38 1.59
C MET A 1 -11.51 16.17 2.49
N LYS A 2 -11.73 16.03 3.80
CA LYS A 2 -10.66 15.79 4.76
C LYS A 2 -10.38 14.29 4.85
N ILE A 3 -9.10 13.89 4.70
CA ILE A 3 -8.64 12.50 4.72
C ILE A 3 -7.61 12.35 5.84
N GLY A 4 -7.71 11.29 6.61
CA GLY A 4 -6.70 10.90 7.59
C GLY A 4 -5.59 10.09 6.92
N PHE A 5 -4.32 10.32 7.31
CA PHE A 5 -3.20 9.52 6.84
C PHE A 5 -2.27 9.14 8.00
N ILE A 6 -2.14 7.86 8.28
CA ILE A 6 -1.34 7.32 9.39
C ILE A 6 -0.12 6.59 8.83
N GLY A 7 1.06 7.05 9.25
CA GLY A 7 2.34 6.58 8.71
C GLY A 7 2.82 7.43 7.54
N LEU A 8 3.67 8.41 7.85
CA LEU A 8 4.20 9.42 6.91
C LEU A 8 5.69 9.18 6.60
N GLY A 9 6.08 7.92 6.56
CA GLY A 9 7.43 7.50 6.18
C GLY A 9 7.68 7.62 4.68
N ASN A 10 8.71 6.88 4.19
CA ASN A 10 9.19 6.94 2.79
C ASN A 10 8.11 6.66 1.73
N MET A 11 7.10 5.86 2.06
CA MET A 11 5.98 5.55 1.16
C MET A 11 4.77 6.45 1.43
N GLY A 12 4.37 6.59 2.71
CA GLY A 12 3.14 7.29 3.06
C GLY A 12 3.19 8.79 2.78
N ALA A 13 4.32 9.45 3.04
CA ALA A 13 4.47 10.89 2.80
C ALA A 13 4.25 11.28 1.32
N PRO A 14 4.88 10.63 0.32
CA PRO A 14 4.62 10.95 -1.09
C PRO A 14 3.18 10.59 -1.51
N MET A 15 2.60 9.50 -1.01
CA MET A 15 1.20 9.16 -1.27
C MET A 15 0.25 10.25 -0.75
N ALA A 16 0.46 10.71 0.49
CA ALA A 16 -0.29 11.80 1.10
C ALA A 16 -0.16 13.11 0.31
N ARG A 17 1.04 13.46 -0.15
CA ARG A 17 1.26 14.64 -1.01
C ARG A 17 0.50 14.60 -2.32
N ASN A 18 0.33 13.42 -2.93
CA ASN A 18 -0.46 13.32 -4.15
C ASN A 18 -1.95 13.64 -3.90
N LEU A 19 -2.49 13.23 -2.75
CA LEU A 19 -3.85 13.59 -2.35
C LEU A 19 -3.99 15.11 -2.12
N ILE A 20 -2.99 15.76 -1.50
CA ILE A 20 -2.97 17.21 -1.32
C ILE A 20 -2.92 17.93 -2.67
N LYS A 21 -2.05 17.49 -3.59
CA LYS A 21 -1.95 18.05 -4.96
C LYS A 21 -3.27 17.94 -5.72
N ALA A 22 -4.08 16.91 -5.42
CA ALA A 22 -5.42 16.74 -5.98
C ALA A 22 -6.50 17.59 -5.27
N GLY A 23 -6.12 18.43 -4.30
CA GLY A 23 -7.03 19.36 -3.62
C GLY A 23 -7.72 18.81 -2.37
N HIS A 24 -7.23 17.70 -1.80
CA HIS A 24 -7.74 17.19 -0.52
C HIS A 24 -7.01 17.82 0.67
N GLU A 25 -7.74 18.05 1.74
CA GLU A 25 -7.19 18.43 3.04
C GLU A 25 -6.78 17.15 3.78
N LEU A 26 -5.56 17.12 4.35
CA LEU A 26 -5.07 15.96 5.08
C LEU A 26 -4.78 16.28 6.56
N LEU A 27 -5.22 15.36 7.43
CA LEU A 27 -4.71 15.21 8.78
C LEU A 27 -3.80 13.99 8.82
N GLY A 28 -2.56 14.18 9.27
CA GLY A 28 -1.56 13.14 9.32
C GLY A 28 -1.14 12.76 10.73
N PHE A 29 -0.72 11.51 10.93
CA PHE A 29 -0.09 11.03 12.15
C PHE A 29 1.12 10.17 11.81
N ASP A 30 2.20 10.39 12.53
CA ASP A 30 3.36 9.51 12.56
C ASP A 30 3.99 9.56 13.96
N VAL A 31 4.58 8.45 14.40
CA VAL A 31 5.30 8.38 15.69
C VAL A 31 6.64 9.11 15.64
N ALA A 32 7.22 9.23 14.45
CA ALA A 32 8.44 10.00 14.22
C ALA A 32 8.12 11.44 13.82
N PRO A 33 8.94 12.43 14.19
CA PRO A 33 8.81 13.78 13.66
C PRO A 33 9.02 13.77 12.15
N THR A 34 7.97 13.91 11.38
CA THR A 34 8.03 13.96 9.93
C THR A 34 7.91 15.40 9.45
N ASN A 35 8.88 15.87 8.67
CA ASN A 35 8.78 17.18 8.03
C ASN A 35 8.02 17.03 6.69
N VAL A 36 6.71 16.93 6.78
CA VAL A 36 5.82 16.80 5.62
C VAL A 36 5.04 18.11 5.46
N GLY A 37 5.76 19.19 5.21
CA GLY A 37 5.40 20.61 5.25
C GLY A 37 3.95 21.02 4.96
N ASP A 38 3.21 20.23 4.18
CA ASP A 38 1.83 20.54 3.78
C ASP A 38 0.79 19.66 4.51
N ILE A 39 1.19 18.81 5.46
CA ILE A 39 0.28 17.94 6.21
C ILE A 39 0.18 18.45 7.64
N THR A 40 -1.01 18.81 8.06
CA THR A 40 -1.28 19.08 9.47
C THR A 40 -1.18 17.80 10.28
N GLN A 41 -0.18 17.70 11.15
CA GLN A 41 -0.03 16.53 12.02
C GLN A 41 -0.91 16.69 13.26
N ASP A 42 -1.61 15.62 13.61
CA ASP A 42 -2.51 15.56 14.76
C ASP A 42 -2.51 14.13 15.35
N SER A 43 -3.31 13.90 16.36
CA SER A 43 -3.46 12.62 17.04
C SER A 43 -4.42 11.67 16.32
N ILE A 44 -4.30 10.36 16.55
CA ILE A 44 -5.23 9.34 16.03
C ILE A 44 -6.69 9.66 16.42
N PRO A 45 -7.02 10.05 17.68
CA PRO A 45 -8.39 10.45 18.03
C PRO A 45 -8.94 11.59 17.16
N LYS A 46 -8.12 12.60 16.89
CA LYS A 46 -8.55 13.73 16.06
C LYS A 46 -8.79 13.33 14.60
N ILE A 47 -7.95 12.46 14.06
CA ILE A 47 -8.13 11.90 12.73
C ILE A 47 -9.44 11.09 12.65
N ALA A 48 -9.72 10.25 13.67
CA ALA A 48 -10.95 9.46 13.70
C ALA A 48 -12.22 10.33 13.80
N GLU A 49 -12.15 11.46 14.53
CA GLU A 49 -13.25 12.40 14.70
C GLU A 49 -13.57 13.15 13.39
N GLU A 50 -12.54 13.61 12.66
CA GLU A 50 -12.71 14.53 11.54
C GLU A 50 -12.70 13.86 10.16
N CYS A 51 -12.17 12.65 10.04
CA CYS A 51 -11.96 12.00 8.75
C CYS A 51 -12.89 10.80 8.54
N ARG A 52 -13.52 10.71 7.36
CA ARG A 52 -14.32 9.53 6.96
C ARG A 52 -13.52 8.50 6.20
N ILE A 53 -12.42 8.90 5.60
CA ILE A 53 -11.47 8.01 4.95
C ILE A 53 -10.17 8.17 5.69
N ILE A 54 -9.63 7.06 6.17
CA ILE A 54 -8.37 7.02 6.89
C ILE A 54 -7.47 5.99 6.22
N ILE A 55 -6.35 6.44 5.70
CA ILE A 55 -5.38 5.62 4.99
C ILE A 55 -4.20 5.37 5.93
N SER A 56 -3.71 4.15 5.98
CA SER A 56 -2.50 3.79 6.72
C SER A 56 -1.40 3.23 5.82
N MET A 57 -0.15 3.50 6.20
CA MET A 57 1.05 2.97 5.55
C MET A 57 2.11 2.68 6.61
N LEU A 58 2.04 1.49 7.19
CA LEU A 58 2.72 1.06 8.41
C LEU A 58 3.78 -0.01 8.11
N PRO A 59 4.78 -0.20 9.02
CA PRO A 59 5.91 -1.07 8.74
C PRO A 59 5.61 -2.56 8.79
N ASP A 60 4.69 -3.01 9.65
CA ASP A 60 4.39 -4.43 9.86
C ASP A 60 3.00 -4.68 10.46
N GLY A 61 2.61 -5.97 10.55
CA GLY A 61 1.30 -6.39 11.04
C GLY A 61 1.07 -6.12 12.54
N ASN A 62 2.11 -6.11 13.37
CA ASN A 62 1.96 -5.79 14.80
C ASN A 62 1.63 -4.32 14.98
N VAL A 63 2.33 -3.45 14.27
CA VAL A 63 2.04 -2.00 14.29
C VAL A 63 0.65 -1.73 13.73
N LEU A 64 0.25 -2.43 12.66
CA LEU A 64 -1.10 -2.33 12.10
C LEU A 64 -2.16 -2.68 13.16
N ARG A 65 -2.03 -3.83 13.82
CA ARG A 65 -2.98 -4.27 14.86
C ARG A 65 -3.09 -3.24 15.99
N ASN A 66 -1.96 -2.75 16.51
CA ASN A 66 -1.94 -1.78 17.61
C ASN A 66 -2.60 -0.45 17.22
N VAL A 67 -2.29 0.08 16.04
CA VAL A 67 -2.90 1.33 15.54
C VAL A 67 -4.42 1.15 15.34
N TYR A 68 -4.85 0.03 14.80
CA TYR A 68 -6.27 -0.20 14.52
C TYR A 68 -7.07 -0.57 15.80
N GLU A 69 -6.43 -1.16 16.80
CA GLU A 69 -7.02 -1.36 18.13
C GLU A 69 -7.37 -0.03 18.81
N GLU A 70 -6.52 1.00 18.64
CA GLU A 70 -6.81 2.37 19.10
C GLU A 70 -7.85 3.05 18.19
N LEU A 71 -7.72 2.91 16.87
CA LEU A 71 -8.48 3.67 15.87
C LEU A 71 -9.95 3.22 15.76
N ILE A 72 -10.20 1.90 15.68
CA ILE A 72 -11.53 1.34 15.42
C ILE A 72 -12.59 1.81 16.41
N PRO A 73 -12.35 1.82 17.74
CA PRO A 73 -13.35 2.27 18.72
C PRO A 73 -13.72 3.76 18.59
N LEU A 74 -12.88 4.56 17.96
CA LEU A 74 -13.07 6.00 17.76
C LEU A 74 -13.80 6.33 16.45
N CYS A 75 -13.86 5.39 15.53
CA CYS A 75 -14.49 5.58 14.23
C CYS A 75 -16.02 5.41 14.28
N THR A 76 -16.67 5.91 13.25
CA THR A 76 -18.11 5.73 13.04
C THR A 76 -18.39 4.71 11.93
N PRO A 77 -19.60 4.12 11.86
CA PRO A 77 -19.98 3.21 10.76
C PRO A 77 -19.90 3.79 9.34
N LYS A 78 -19.66 5.12 9.22
CA LYS A 78 -19.45 5.79 7.93
C LYS A 78 -17.97 5.93 7.56
N THR A 79 -17.08 5.51 8.46
CA THR A 79 -15.62 5.55 8.24
C THR A 79 -15.20 4.35 7.39
N ILE A 80 -14.32 4.58 6.43
CA ILE A 80 -13.64 3.54 5.67
C ILE A 80 -12.15 3.62 6.01
N LEU A 81 -11.62 2.51 6.50
CA LEU A 81 -10.21 2.34 6.80
C LEU A 81 -9.52 1.65 5.63
N VAL A 82 -8.41 2.20 5.16
CA VAL A 82 -7.65 1.69 4.00
C VAL A 82 -6.23 1.44 4.43
N ASP A 83 -5.85 0.18 4.59
CA ASP A 83 -4.46 -0.17 4.89
C ASP A 83 -3.66 -0.45 3.63
N CYS A 84 -2.72 0.43 3.31
CA CYS A 84 -1.80 0.29 2.18
C CYS A 84 -0.49 -0.42 2.55
N SER A 85 -0.35 -0.84 3.80
CA SER A 85 0.83 -1.54 4.30
C SER A 85 1.01 -2.91 3.64
N THR A 86 2.23 -3.40 3.59
CA THR A 86 2.49 -4.80 3.26
C THR A 86 2.69 -5.57 4.55
N VAL A 87 1.69 -6.35 4.93
CA VAL A 87 1.66 -7.12 6.18
C VAL A 87 1.28 -8.58 5.91
N ASP A 88 1.35 -9.41 6.93
CA ASP A 88 0.83 -10.78 6.84
C ASP A 88 -0.70 -10.81 6.71
N VAL A 89 -1.22 -11.83 6.02
CA VAL A 89 -2.66 -11.99 5.77
C VAL A 89 -3.45 -12.12 7.08
N GLU A 90 -2.86 -12.75 8.09
CA GLU A 90 -3.51 -12.94 9.39
C GLU A 90 -3.78 -11.60 10.09
N SER A 91 -2.83 -10.67 10.03
CA SER A 91 -2.99 -9.32 10.59
C SER A 91 -4.09 -8.54 9.86
N ALA A 92 -4.14 -8.60 8.53
CA ALA A 92 -5.18 -7.95 7.73
C ALA A 92 -6.59 -8.54 8.06
N LEU A 93 -6.70 -9.86 8.16
CA LEU A 93 -7.95 -10.53 8.53
C LEU A 93 -8.37 -10.23 9.96
N HIS A 94 -7.42 -10.14 10.90
CA HIS A 94 -7.70 -9.76 12.28
C HIS A 94 -8.32 -8.37 12.37
N VAL A 95 -7.68 -7.39 11.74
CA VAL A 95 -8.17 -6.00 11.71
C VAL A 95 -9.55 -5.90 11.05
N SER A 96 -9.76 -6.61 9.93
CA SER A 96 -11.06 -6.65 9.26
C SER A 96 -12.17 -7.18 10.18
N LYS A 97 -11.92 -8.27 10.92
CA LYS A 97 -12.90 -8.83 11.88
C LYS A 97 -13.20 -7.90 13.05
N GLU A 98 -12.20 -7.20 13.58
CA GLU A 98 -12.42 -6.23 14.67
C GLU A 98 -13.23 -5.03 14.18
N ALA A 99 -12.97 -4.54 12.97
CA ALA A 99 -13.73 -3.45 12.38
C ALA A 99 -15.19 -3.85 12.06
N GLU A 100 -15.43 -5.07 11.59
CA GLU A 100 -16.76 -5.60 11.31
C GLU A 100 -17.66 -5.58 12.55
N LYS A 101 -17.12 -5.90 13.73
CA LYS A 101 -17.86 -5.82 15.02
C LYS A 101 -18.37 -4.42 15.34
N ASN A 102 -17.71 -3.40 14.79
CA ASN A 102 -18.05 -2.00 14.94
C ASN A 102 -18.78 -1.43 13.71
N SER A 103 -19.15 -2.27 12.74
CA SER A 103 -19.78 -1.88 11.47
C SER A 103 -18.92 -0.90 10.65
N ILE A 104 -17.61 -1.01 10.71
CA ILE A 104 -16.63 -0.19 9.98
C ILE A 104 -16.08 -0.99 8.81
N ALA A 105 -16.07 -0.39 7.62
CA ALA A 105 -15.48 -0.99 6.44
C ALA A 105 -13.95 -0.89 6.48
N VAL A 106 -13.26 -1.99 6.18
CA VAL A 106 -11.80 -2.05 6.03
C VAL A 106 -11.43 -2.61 4.67
N ILE A 107 -10.43 -2.01 4.06
CA ILE A 107 -9.80 -2.43 2.80
C ILE A 107 -8.31 -2.67 3.08
N ASP A 108 -7.80 -3.84 2.72
CA ASP A 108 -6.37 -4.09 2.62
C ASP A 108 -5.92 -3.82 1.17
N ALA A 109 -5.00 -2.89 0.99
CA ALA A 109 -4.60 -2.40 -0.31
C ALA A 109 -3.07 -2.24 -0.47
N PRO A 110 -2.27 -3.29 -0.23
CA PRO A 110 -0.84 -3.22 -0.41
C PRO A 110 -0.46 -2.79 -1.83
N VAL A 111 0.68 -2.10 -1.94
CA VAL A 111 1.10 -1.40 -3.15
C VAL A 111 2.33 -2.03 -3.80
N SER A 112 2.47 -1.80 -5.10
CA SER A 112 3.68 -2.06 -5.88
C SER A 112 4.07 -0.82 -6.67
N GLY A 113 5.39 -0.57 -6.82
CA GLY A 113 5.95 0.59 -7.52
C GLY A 113 7.05 1.30 -6.74
N GLY A 114 7.25 0.94 -5.45
CA GLY A 114 8.27 1.53 -4.58
C GLY A 114 8.10 3.03 -4.35
N VAL A 115 9.12 3.66 -3.79
CA VAL A 115 9.12 5.10 -3.46
C VAL A 115 8.90 5.96 -4.72
N VAL A 116 9.54 5.61 -5.82
CA VAL A 116 9.39 6.32 -7.11
C VAL A 116 7.95 6.27 -7.60
N GLY A 117 7.28 5.11 -7.49
CA GLY A 117 5.86 4.98 -7.83
C GLY A 117 4.96 5.81 -6.91
N ALA A 118 5.29 5.89 -5.62
CA ALA A 118 4.56 6.71 -4.66
C ALA A 118 4.71 8.21 -4.95
N GLU A 119 5.92 8.67 -5.30
CA GLU A 119 6.19 10.07 -5.66
C GLU A 119 5.46 10.49 -6.93
N ASN A 120 5.44 9.63 -7.94
CA ASN A 120 4.85 9.92 -9.26
C ASN A 120 3.35 9.61 -9.34
N GLY A 121 2.71 9.05 -8.30
CA GLY A 121 1.31 8.65 -8.35
C GLY A 121 1.08 7.49 -9.34
N THR A 122 2.03 6.57 -9.47
CA THR A 122 1.98 5.45 -10.42
C THR A 122 1.97 4.08 -9.74
N LEU A 123 1.55 4.03 -8.47
CA LEU A 123 1.43 2.78 -7.73
C LEU A 123 0.39 1.85 -8.35
N THR A 124 0.58 0.55 -8.17
CA THR A 124 -0.45 -0.46 -8.38
C THR A 124 -0.95 -0.94 -7.03
N PHE A 125 -2.25 -0.79 -6.77
CA PHE A 125 -2.93 -1.26 -5.57
C PHE A 125 -3.52 -2.64 -5.79
N MET A 126 -3.25 -3.57 -4.89
CA MET A 126 -3.87 -4.90 -4.84
C MET A 126 -4.89 -4.88 -3.72
N VAL A 127 -6.17 -4.88 -4.04
CA VAL A 127 -7.21 -4.52 -3.09
C VAL A 127 -7.99 -5.74 -2.63
N GLY A 128 -8.12 -5.90 -1.31
CA GLY A 128 -9.00 -6.85 -0.66
C GLY A 128 -10.05 -6.11 0.19
N GLY A 129 -11.29 -6.56 0.13
CA GLY A 129 -12.40 -5.97 0.88
C GLY A 129 -13.71 -6.01 0.12
N GLU A 130 -14.74 -5.43 0.73
CA GLU A 130 -16.08 -5.38 0.13
C GLU A 130 -16.12 -4.41 -1.06
N LYS A 131 -16.86 -4.81 -2.11
CA LYS A 131 -16.94 -4.04 -3.36
C LYS A 131 -17.47 -2.63 -3.14
N ASP A 132 -18.49 -2.45 -2.31
CA ASP A 132 -19.09 -1.14 -2.05
C ASP A 132 -18.12 -0.17 -1.38
N ALA A 133 -17.22 -0.68 -0.53
CA ALA A 133 -16.15 0.11 0.07
C ALA A 133 -15.06 0.43 -0.97
N TYR A 134 -14.68 -0.56 -1.80
CA TYR A 134 -13.74 -0.34 -2.90
C TYR A 134 -14.21 0.76 -3.85
N ASP A 135 -15.47 0.71 -4.29
CA ASP A 135 -16.02 1.69 -5.25
C ASP A 135 -15.99 3.14 -4.70
N GLN A 136 -16.07 3.30 -3.37
CA GLN A 136 -15.93 4.61 -2.72
C GLN A 136 -14.48 5.09 -2.63
N ILE A 137 -13.51 4.16 -2.57
CA ILE A 137 -12.08 4.47 -2.40
C ILE A 137 -11.33 4.51 -3.73
N GLU A 138 -11.83 3.87 -4.76
CA GLU A 138 -11.18 3.80 -6.08
C GLU A 138 -10.73 5.16 -6.65
N PRO A 139 -11.51 6.26 -6.52
CA PRO A 139 -11.04 7.58 -6.96
C PRO A 139 -9.78 8.08 -6.25
N TYR A 140 -9.55 7.66 -5.00
CA TYR A 140 -8.34 8.04 -4.24
C TYR A 140 -7.15 7.17 -4.65
N PHE A 141 -7.38 5.90 -4.97
CA PHE A 141 -6.33 5.08 -5.57
C PHE A 141 -5.86 5.66 -6.91
N ALA A 142 -6.77 6.18 -7.74
CA ALA A 142 -6.44 6.81 -9.02
C ALA A 142 -5.59 8.09 -8.88
N ILE A 143 -5.60 8.74 -7.72
CA ILE A 143 -4.72 9.89 -7.40
C ILE A 143 -3.31 9.43 -7.02
N MET A 144 -3.22 8.33 -6.26
CA MET A 144 -1.95 7.82 -5.71
C MET A 144 -1.29 6.77 -6.61
N GLY A 145 -1.98 6.27 -7.63
CA GLY A 145 -1.51 5.21 -8.49
C GLY A 145 -2.12 5.22 -9.89
N GLN A 146 -1.59 4.35 -10.72
CA GLN A 146 -2.06 4.18 -12.10
C GLN A 146 -3.09 3.05 -12.25
N LYS A 147 -3.19 2.17 -11.23
CA LYS A 147 -4.06 0.99 -11.28
C LYS A 147 -4.45 0.53 -9.88
N SER A 148 -5.72 0.18 -9.70
CA SER A 148 -6.20 -0.60 -8.57
C SER A 148 -6.93 -1.85 -9.07
N VAL A 149 -6.77 -2.97 -8.36
CA VAL A 149 -7.40 -4.24 -8.71
C VAL A 149 -8.06 -4.82 -7.48
N LEU A 150 -9.39 -4.94 -7.51
CA LEU A 150 -10.11 -5.67 -6.46
C LEU A 150 -9.85 -7.18 -6.65
N CYS A 151 -9.07 -7.75 -5.74
CA CYS A 151 -8.60 -9.14 -5.80
C CYS A 151 -9.57 -10.13 -5.12
N GLY A 152 -10.50 -9.61 -4.29
CA GLY A 152 -11.45 -10.42 -3.54
C GLY A 152 -11.83 -9.77 -2.21
N GLY A 153 -12.38 -10.56 -1.29
CA GLY A 153 -12.73 -10.12 0.05
C GLY A 153 -11.52 -9.75 0.92
N PRO A 154 -11.74 -9.51 2.23
CA PRO A 154 -10.67 -9.14 3.16
C PRO A 154 -9.47 -10.08 3.11
N GLY A 155 -8.25 -9.53 3.12
CA GLY A 155 -6.97 -10.25 3.02
C GLY A 155 -6.56 -10.65 1.61
N ALA A 156 -7.42 -10.47 0.59
CA ALA A 156 -7.10 -10.82 -0.79
C ALA A 156 -6.02 -9.92 -1.39
N GLY A 157 -5.96 -8.66 -0.98
CA GLY A 157 -4.89 -7.73 -1.38
C GLY A 157 -3.52 -8.21 -0.90
N GLN A 158 -3.39 -8.57 0.38
CA GLN A 158 -2.15 -9.11 0.93
C GLN A 158 -1.77 -10.44 0.27
N SER A 159 -2.75 -11.31 0.02
CA SER A 159 -2.54 -12.58 -0.69
C SER A 159 -2.00 -12.36 -2.11
N ALA A 160 -2.57 -11.41 -2.85
CA ALA A 160 -2.09 -11.03 -4.17
C ALA A 160 -0.67 -10.44 -4.09
N LYS A 161 -0.38 -9.61 -3.08
CA LYS A 161 0.96 -9.04 -2.84
C LYS A 161 2.00 -10.13 -2.57
N ILE A 162 1.69 -11.13 -1.77
CA ILE A 162 2.58 -12.27 -1.49
C ILE A 162 2.90 -13.01 -2.79
N CYS A 163 1.88 -13.34 -3.60
CA CYS A 163 2.08 -14.01 -4.88
C CYS A 163 2.94 -13.17 -5.86
N ASN A 164 2.65 -11.87 -5.94
CA ASN A 164 3.45 -10.94 -6.76
C ASN A 164 4.92 -10.91 -6.32
N ASN A 165 5.16 -10.80 -5.01
CA ASN A 165 6.52 -10.73 -4.48
C ASN A 165 7.28 -12.06 -4.61
N MET A 166 6.57 -13.20 -4.55
CA MET A 166 7.16 -14.52 -4.83
C MET A 166 7.65 -14.60 -6.28
N ILE A 167 6.82 -14.18 -7.24
CA ILE A 167 7.21 -14.13 -8.67
C ILE A 167 8.41 -13.21 -8.85
N LEU A 168 8.37 -12.01 -8.27
CA LEU A 168 9.49 -11.06 -8.35
C LEU A 168 10.78 -11.66 -7.79
N GLY A 169 10.73 -12.28 -6.62
CA GLY A 169 11.91 -12.90 -5.99
C GLY A 169 12.49 -14.04 -6.82
N ILE A 170 11.66 -14.93 -7.35
CA ILE A 170 12.09 -16.04 -8.22
C ILE A 170 12.71 -15.51 -9.53
N SER A 171 12.07 -14.52 -10.15
CA SER A 171 12.59 -13.89 -11.38
C SER A 171 13.96 -13.23 -11.13
N MET A 172 14.11 -12.49 -10.05
CA MET A 172 15.39 -11.88 -9.67
C MET A 172 16.50 -12.94 -9.46
N ILE A 173 16.19 -14.04 -8.77
CA ILE A 173 17.14 -15.13 -8.57
C ILE A 173 17.53 -15.72 -9.93
N GLY A 174 16.56 -16.03 -10.79
CA GLY A 174 16.82 -16.59 -12.13
C GLY A 174 17.72 -15.69 -12.97
N VAL A 175 17.45 -14.39 -12.99
CA VAL A 175 18.27 -13.40 -13.71
C VAL A 175 19.70 -13.38 -13.15
N CYS A 176 19.86 -13.29 -11.81
CA CYS A 176 21.18 -13.26 -11.18
C CYS A 176 22.00 -14.53 -11.50
N GLU A 177 21.40 -15.71 -11.42
CA GLU A 177 22.06 -16.97 -11.73
C GLU A 177 22.45 -17.07 -13.19
N ALA A 178 21.59 -16.63 -14.13
CA ALA A 178 21.90 -16.63 -15.55
C ALA A 178 23.09 -15.71 -15.89
N PHE A 179 23.17 -14.52 -15.31
CA PHE A 179 24.29 -13.60 -15.54
C PHE A 179 25.59 -14.10 -14.85
N ASN A 180 25.51 -14.74 -13.70
CA ASN A 180 26.66 -15.39 -13.06
C ASN A 180 27.18 -16.55 -13.93
N LEU A 181 26.31 -17.38 -14.48
CA LEU A 181 26.68 -18.44 -15.42
C LEU A 181 27.36 -17.88 -16.68
N ALA A 182 26.79 -16.81 -17.26
CA ALA A 182 27.37 -16.14 -18.41
C ALA A 182 28.82 -15.69 -18.17
N GLN A 183 29.10 -15.15 -16.97
CA GLN A 183 30.46 -14.78 -16.59
C GLN A 183 31.40 -15.98 -16.59
N LYS A 184 30.98 -17.12 -16.04
CA LYS A 184 31.78 -18.35 -16.01
C LYS A 184 32.01 -18.94 -17.42
N LEU A 185 31.09 -18.67 -18.33
CA LEU A 185 31.20 -19.10 -19.75
C LEU A 185 31.92 -18.06 -20.62
N ASN A 186 32.49 -16.99 -20.05
CA ASN A 186 33.12 -15.87 -20.76
C ASN A 186 32.19 -15.19 -21.76
N LEU A 187 30.87 -15.21 -21.53
CA LEU A 187 29.90 -14.51 -22.34
C LEU A 187 29.78 -13.04 -21.88
N ASN A 188 29.82 -12.13 -22.82
CA ASN A 188 29.66 -10.70 -22.52
C ASN A 188 28.22 -10.39 -22.02
N TRP A 189 28.10 -9.74 -20.86
CA TRP A 189 26.82 -9.42 -20.22
C TRP A 189 25.90 -8.54 -21.08
N ASN A 190 26.46 -7.57 -21.83
CA ASN A 190 25.67 -6.73 -22.71
C ASN A 190 25.05 -7.56 -23.85
N ARG A 191 25.81 -8.51 -24.40
CA ARG A 191 25.30 -9.41 -25.42
C ARG A 191 24.22 -10.36 -24.89
N LEU A 192 24.39 -10.85 -23.66
CA LEU A 192 23.34 -11.63 -23.01
C LEU A 192 22.08 -10.78 -22.79
N PHE A 193 22.24 -9.55 -22.31
CA PHE A 193 21.11 -8.62 -22.11
C PHE A 193 20.38 -8.34 -23.43
N ASP A 194 21.10 -8.06 -24.53
CA ASP A 194 20.52 -7.86 -25.85
C ASP A 194 19.66 -9.05 -26.31
N VAL A 195 20.12 -10.28 -26.02
CA VAL A 195 19.37 -11.50 -26.33
C VAL A 195 18.15 -11.66 -25.43
N VAL A 196 18.34 -11.58 -24.11
CA VAL A 196 17.29 -11.86 -23.12
C VAL A 196 16.15 -10.84 -23.22
N SER A 197 16.46 -9.55 -23.42
CA SER A 197 15.45 -8.49 -23.49
C SER A 197 14.46 -8.63 -24.67
N THR A 198 14.79 -9.44 -25.67
CA THR A 198 13.96 -9.67 -26.88
C THR A 198 13.53 -11.12 -27.06
N SER A 199 13.88 -11.99 -26.13
CA SER A 199 13.63 -13.44 -26.19
C SER A 199 12.72 -13.90 -25.05
N SER A 200 12.41 -15.20 -25.01
CA SER A 200 11.53 -15.82 -24.02
C SER A 200 12.03 -15.74 -22.54
N GLY A 201 13.27 -15.34 -22.33
CA GLY A 201 13.83 -15.08 -21.00
C GLY A 201 13.54 -13.68 -20.44
N SER A 202 12.81 -12.82 -21.17
CA SER A 202 12.39 -11.51 -20.70
C SER A 202 11.37 -11.63 -19.57
N CYS A 203 11.57 -10.94 -18.43
CA CYS A 203 10.70 -10.90 -17.27
C CYS A 203 10.66 -9.50 -16.65
#